data_4c7f560238388341b9a506a46fe0973c
#
_entry.id   4c7f560238388341b9a506a46fe0973c
#
_cell.length_a   1.000
_cell.length_b   1.000
_cell.length_c   1.000
_cell.angle_alpha   90.00
_cell.angle_beta   90.00
_cell.angle_gamma   90.00
#
_symmetry.space_group_name_H-M   'P 1'
#
loop_
_entity.id
_entity.type
_entity.pdbx_description
1 polymer ?
#
loop_
_entity_poly.entity_id
_entity_poly.type
_entity_poly.pdbx_seq_one_letter_code
_entity_poly.pdbx_strand_id
1 'polypeptide(L)'
;NLIEIALNNKEGITASNGALIVTTGKRTGRSPKDRFIVEDSITRDVVDWSENNQPINSEKFERLWNESADYLKGKETYTADLHVGASAEHYQPVVVENELAWHNVFCQSLLIRPESFNPKKKDLWNLRCVPSFVCDPKVHGTNSDGTVMINFTEKKVLILGIAYAGEMKKSMFGVLNFILPEHDVLPMHCAANAGENGDVSLFFGLSGTGKTCLLYTSDAADELRS
;
A
#
# COMPACT_ATOMS: atom_id res chain seq x y z
N ASN A 1 -3.01 21.96 5.80
CA ASN A 1 -3.22 20.64 6.43
C ASN A 1 -4.00 19.74 5.45
N LEU A 2 -3.50 18.52 5.16
CA LEU A 2 -4.14 17.59 4.21
C LEU A 2 -5.57 17.21 4.59
N ILE A 3 -5.87 17.12 5.89
CA ILE A 3 -7.25 16.85 6.36
C ILE A 3 -8.19 18.00 5.99
N GLU A 4 -7.77 19.24 6.15
CA GLU A 4 -8.57 20.40 5.74
C GLU A 4 -8.80 20.45 4.23
N ILE A 5 -7.76 20.08 3.46
CA ILE A 5 -7.88 19.96 2.01
C ILE A 5 -8.90 18.88 1.64
N ALA A 6 -8.80 17.69 2.24
CA ALA A 6 -9.74 16.60 2.01
C ALA A 6 -11.19 17.00 2.34
N LEU A 7 -11.41 17.75 3.43
CA LEU A 7 -12.73 18.27 3.79
C LEU A 7 -13.25 19.31 2.79
N ASN A 8 -12.40 20.25 2.38
CA ASN A 8 -12.73 21.28 1.39
C ASN A 8 -13.05 20.67 0.02
N ASN A 9 -12.33 19.63 -0.37
CA ASN A 9 -12.55 18.84 -1.58
C ASN A 9 -13.76 17.89 -1.48
N LYS A 10 -14.45 17.85 -0.32
CA LYS A 10 -15.57 16.95 -0.05
C LYS A 10 -15.21 15.46 -0.17
N GLU A 11 -13.97 15.13 0.12
CA GLU A 11 -13.48 13.74 0.13
C GLU A 11 -13.96 12.97 1.38
N GLY A 12 -14.40 13.68 2.42
CA GLY A 12 -14.89 13.11 3.66
C GLY A 12 -15.57 14.14 4.56
N ILE A 13 -15.94 13.71 5.76
CA ILE A 13 -16.52 14.53 6.83
C ILE A 13 -15.77 14.28 8.14
N THR A 14 -15.93 15.17 9.09
CA THR A 14 -15.36 15.02 10.43
C THR A 14 -16.37 14.40 11.39
N ALA A 15 -15.98 13.36 12.11
CA ALA A 15 -16.73 12.79 13.23
C ALA A 15 -16.70 13.71 14.46
N SER A 16 -17.58 13.46 15.44
CA SER A 16 -17.64 14.24 16.68
C SER A 16 -16.34 14.20 17.52
N ASN A 17 -15.56 13.13 17.37
CA ASN A 17 -14.25 12.96 18.03
C ASN A 17 -13.07 13.52 17.20
N GLY A 18 -13.34 14.20 16.07
CA GLY A 18 -12.31 14.78 15.19
C GLY A 18 -11.75 13.83 14.13
N ALA A 19 -12.15 12.56 14.10
CA ALA A 19 -11.68 11.61 13.09
C ALA A 19 -12.26 11.94 11.69
N LEU A 20 -11.43 11.77 10.66
CA LEU A 20 -11.86 11.90 9.27
C LEU A 20 -12.63 10.63 8.85
N ILE A 21 -13.88 10.79 8.42
CA ILE A 21 -14.71 9.74 7.86
C ILE A 21 -14.72 9.90 6.34
N VAL A 22 -14.35 8.85 5.62
CA VAL A 22 -14.30 8.82 4.16
C VAL A 22 -15.11 7.65 3.60
N THR A 23 -15.50 7.75 2.33
CA THR A 23 -16.13 6.64 1.60
C THR A 23 -15.17 6.09 0.56
N THR A 24 -15.15 4.77 0.41
CA THR A 24 -14.34 4.05 -0.57
C THR A 24 -15.14 3.59 -1.80
N GLY A 25 -16.38 4.07 -1.93
CA GLY A 25 -17.25 3.75 -3.05
C GLY A 25 -17.64 2.27 -3.12
N LYS A 26 -17.55 1.69 -4.31
CA LYS A 26 -17.96 0.29 -4.56
C LYS A 26 -17.12 -0.74 -3.80
N ARG A 27 -15.84 -0.42 -3.55
CA ARG A 27 -14.88 -1.34 -2.95
C ARG A 27 -14.62 -0.95 -1.51
N THR A 28 -15.25 -1.67 -0.58
CA THR A 28 -15.08 -1.46 0.86
C THR A 28 -13.96 -2.31 1.46
N GLY A 29 -13.23 -3.03 0.62
CA GLY A 29 -12.12 -3.89 0.96
C GLY A 29 -11.17 -4.09 -0.22
N ARG A 30 -10.24 -5.03 -0.06
CA ARG A 30 -9.26 -5.38 -1.10
C ARG A 30 -9.92 -6.03 -2.30
N SER A 31 -9.28 -5.86 -3.48
CA SER A 31 -9.68 -6.45 -4.75
C SER A 31 -8.61 -7.45 -5.23
N PRO A 32 -8.51 -8.64 -4.63
CA PRO A 32 -7.44 -9.60 -4.95
C PRO A 32 -7.46 -10.05 -6.41
N LYS A 33 -8.64 -10.14 -7.03
CA LYS A 33 -8.79 -10.53 -8.45
C LYS A 33 -8.40 -9.42 -9.45
N ASP A 34 -8.18 -8.20 -8.99
CA ASP A 34 -7.74 -7.07 -9.81
C ASP A 34 -6.22 -6.81 -9.66
N ARG A 35 -5.50 -7.76 -9.06
CA ARG A 35 -4.08 -7.63 -8.77
C ARG A 35 -3.23 -8.30 -9.84
N PHE A 36 -2.27 -7.52 -10.38
CA PHE A 36 -1.33 -7.95 -11.40
C PHE A 36 0.12 -7.69 -10.97
N ILE A 37 1.01 -8.53 -11.47
CA ILE A 37 2.45 -8.36 -11.35
C ILE A 37 3.02 -8.39 -12.76
N VAL A 38 3.94 -7.47 -13.06
CA VAL A 38 4.63 -7.50 -14.36
C VAL A 38 5.47 -8.77 -14.45
N GLU A 39 5.18 -9.57 -15.49
CA GLU A 39 5.93 -10.78 -15.80
C GLU A 39 7.16 -10.41 -16.64
N ASP A 40 8.32 -10.58 -16.04
CA ASP A 40 9.61 -10.31 -16.67
C ASP A 40 10.69 -11.29 -16.19
N SER A 41 11.97 -10.99 -16.44
CA SER A 41 13.06 -11.89 -16.11
C SER A 41 13.27 -12.12 -14.62
N ILE A 42 12.85 -11.20 -13.75
CA ILE A 42 13.03 -11.34 -12.29
C ILE A 42 11.80 -11.94 -11.58
N THR A 43 10.64 -11.93 -12.24
CA THR A 43 9.38 -12.38 -11.63
C THR A 43 8.91 -13.74 -12.16
N ARG A 44 9.23 -14.07 -13.42
CA ARG A 44 8.66 -15.22 -14.15
C ARG A 44 8.81 -16.54 -13.40
N ASP A 45 9.98 -16.83 -12.88
CA ASP A 45 10.31 -18.11 -12.25
C ASP A 45 10.21 -18.08 -10.73
N VAL A 46 9.92 -16.91 -10.13
CA VAL A 46 9.90 -16.70 -8.67
C VAL A 46 8.49 -16.49 -8.13
N VAL A 47 7.62 -15.84 -8.90
CA VAL A 47 6.25 -15.56 -8.47
C VAL A 47 5.39 -16.81 -8.58
N ASP A 48 4.65 -17.12 -7.52
CA ASP A 48 3.57 -18.11 -7.56
C ASP A 48 2.37 -17.51 -8.32
N TRP A 49 2.32 -17.79 -9.61
CA TRP A 49 1.29 -17.30 -10.52
C TRP A 49 -0.06 -17.96 -10.23
N SER A 50 -1.06 -17.16 -9.93
CA SER A 50 -2.39 -17.61 -9.53
C SER A 50 -3.44 -16.53 -9.82
N GLU A 51 -4.69 -16.78 -9.49
CA GLU A 51 -5.76 -15.75 -9.59
C GLU A 51 -5.51 -14.52 -8.67
N ASN A 52 -4.61 -14.63 -7.68
CA ASN A 52 -4.22 -13.55 -6.78
C ASN A 52 -2.92 -12.84 -7.19
N ASN A 53 -2.14 -13.44 -8.08
CA ASN A 53 -0.91 -12.89 -8.65
C ASN A 53 -0.94 -13.12 -10.16
N GLN A 54 -1.71 -12.30 -10.87
CA GLN A 54 -1.91 -12.47 -12.31
C GLN A 54 -0.78 -11.78 -13.08
N PRO A 55 -0.28 -12.40 -14.17
CA PRO A 55 0.76 -11.77 -14.98
C PRO A 55 0.18 -10.65 -15.85
N ILE A 56 0.96 -9.59 -16.01
CA ILE A 56 0.74 -8.56 -17.01
C ILE A 56 2.07 -8.25 -17.70
N ASN A 57 2.05 -7.97 -19.01
CA ASN A 57 3.27 -7.60 -19.70
C ASN A 57 3.69 -6.14 -19.42
N SER A 58 4.98 -5.87 -19.57
CA SER A 58 5.57 -4.54 -19.30
C SER A 58 4.94 -3.44 -20.15
N GLU A 59 4.63 -3.71 -21.42
CA GLU A 59 4.06 -2.72 -22.34
C GLU A 59 2.69 -2.22 -21.86
N LYS A 60 1.82 -3.14 -21.40
CA LYS A 60 0.51 -2.77 -20.84
C LYS A 60 0.65 -1.99 -19.54
N PHE A 61 1.58 -2.39 -18.67
CA PHE A 61 1.87 -1.65 -17.45
C PHE A 61 2.33 -0.23 -17.76
N GLU A 62 3.33 -0.05 -18.63
CA GLU A 62 3.87 1.25 -19.00
C GLU A 62 2.82 2.14 -19.68
N ARG A 63 1.99 1.56 -20.53
CA ARG A 63 0.87 2.25 -21.13
C ARG A 63 -0.06 2.84 -20.07
N LEU A 64 -0.52 2.03 -19.10
CA LEU A 64 -1.41 2.50 -18.03
C LEU A 64 -0.71 3.49 -17.08
N TRP A 65 0.57 3.30 -16.84
CA TRP A 65 1.38 4.25 -16.08
C TRP A 65 1.41 5.63 -16.73
N ASN A 66 1.60 5.68 -18.04
CA ASN A 66 1.63 6.92 -18.81
C ASN A 66 0.23 7.54 -18.97
N GLU A 67 -0.79 6.73 -19.27
CA GLU A 67 -2.18 7.20 -19.36
C GLU A 67 -2.66 7.78 -18.01
N SER A 68 -2.27 7.18 -16.88
CA SER A 68 -2.59 7.72 -15.55
C SER A 68 -1.86 9.04 -15.27
N ALA A 69 -0.63 9.20 -15.76
CA ALA A 69 0.08 10.48 -15.67
C ALA A 69 -0.59 11.57 -16.50
N ASP A 70 -1.01 11.22 -17.72
CA ASP A 70 -1.73 12.14 -18.60
C ASP A 70 -3.08 12.55 -18.01
N TYR A 71 -3.77 11.61 -17.36
CA TYR A 71 -5.03 11.87 -16.65
C TYR A 71 -4.86 12.87 -15.50
N LEU A 72 -3.73 12.83 -14.82
CA LEU A 72 -3.41 13.73 -13.70
C LEU A 72 -2.92 15.11 -14.14
N LYS A 73 -2.58 15.31 -15.43
CA LYS A 73 -2.13 16.62 -15.92
C LYS A 73 -3.16 17.72 -15.63
N GLY A 74 -2.69 18.78 -14.97
CA GLY A 74 -3.53 19.91 -14.59
C GLY A 74 -4.45 19.68 -13.39
N LYS A 75 -4.38 18.50 -12.76
CA LYS A 75 -5.04 18.22 -11.49
C LYS A 75 -4.08 18.42 -10.32
N GLU A 76 -4.61 18.78 -9.17
CA GLU A 76 -3.86 18.77 -7.92
C GLU A 76 -3.62 17.33 -7.50
N THR A 77 -2.38 17.00 -7.13
CA THR A 77 -1.98 15.71 -6.58
C THR A 77 -1.21 15.91 -5.29
N TYR A 78 -1.22 14.89 -4.43
CA TYR A 78 -0.60 14.95 -3.12
C TYR A 78 0.52 13.92 -3.05
N THR A 79 1.74 14.40 -2.79
CA THR A 79 2.92 13.55 -2.72
C THR A 79 3.47 13.47 -1.30
N ALA A 80 4.08 12.32 -0.98
CA ALA A 80 4.81 12.12 0.27
C ALA A 80 6.02 11.21 0.07
N ASP A 81 7.11 11.56 0.71
CA ASP A 81 8.35 10.81 0.77
C ASP A 81 8.34 9.95 2.05
N LEU A 82 8.22 8.64 1.88
CA LEU A 82 7.97 7.71 2.98
C LEU A 82 8.92 6.50 2.91
N HIS A 83 8.97 5.74 4.00
CA HIS A 83 9.65 4.45 4.05
C HIS A 83 8.67 3.32 4.37
N VAL A 84 8.91 2.15 3.79
CA VAL A 84 8.24 0.90 4.12
C VAL A 84 9.24 -0.04 4.80
N GLY A 85 8.91 -0.48 6.01
CA GLY A 85 9.84 -1.20 6.88
C GLY A 85 10.62 -0.26 7.80
N ALA A 86 10.80 -0.66 9.06
CA ALA A 86 11.49 0.13 10.10
C ALA A 86 12.99 -0.18 10.21
N SER A 87 13.43 -1.32 9.66
CA SER A 87 14.85 -1.72 9.70
C SER A 87 15.70 -0.77 8.86
N ALA A 88 16.76 -0.21 9.43
CA ALA A 88 17.71 0.63 8.70
C ALA A 88 18.37 -0.09 7.52
N GLU A 89 18.45 -1.43 7.59
CA GLU A 89 19.06 -2.27 6.57
C GLU A 89 18.10 -2.65 5.45
N HIS A 90 16.81 -2.87 5.77
CA HIS A 90 15.82 -3.49 4.87
C HIS A 90 14.65 -2.58 4.46
N TYR A 91 14.58 -1.32 4.94
CA TYR A 91 13.53 -0.41 4.52
C TYR A 91 13.57 -0.14 3.01
N GLN A 92 12.42 0.14 2.44
CA GLN A 92 12.28 0.57 1.05
C GLN A 92 11.79 2.02 1.00
N PRO A 93 12.54 2.97 0.40
CA PRO A 93 12.05 4.32 0.20
C PRO A 93 10.97 4.33 -0.88
N VAL A 94 9.91 5.08 -0.68
CA VAL A 94 8.80 5.21 -1.62
C VAL A 94 8.31 6.65 -1.70
N VAL A 95 8.17 7.16 -2.92
CA VAL A 95 7.41 8.36 -3.21
C VAL A 95 5.98 7.93 -3.51
N VAL A 96 5.04 8.44 -2.75
CA VAL A 96 3.62 8.18 -2.95
C VAL A 96 3.00 9.38 -3.64
N GLU A 97 2.30 9.17 -4.76
CA GLU A 97 1.52 10.17 -5.49
C GLU A 97 0.03 9.78 -5.46
N ASN A 98 -0.79 10.62 -4.86
CA ASN A 98 -2.22 10.38 -4.68
C ASN A 98 -3.06 11.46 -5.37
N GLU A 99 -4.14 11.05 -6.03
CA GLU A 99 -5.17 11.94 -6.54
C GLU A 99 -5.99 12.58 -5.42
N LEU A 100 -6.20 11.87 -4.30
CA LEU A 100 -7.00 12.31 -3.16
C LEU A 100 -6.11 12.69 -1.96
N ALA A 101 -6.43 13.80 -1.31
CA ALA A 101 -5.69 14.27 -0.13
C ALA A 101 -5.79 13.28 1.03
N TRP A 102 -6.97 12.68 1.28
CA TRP A 102 -7.14 11.71 2.35
C TRP A 102 -6.33 10.42 2.15
N HIS A 103 -6.07 10.02 0.88
CA HIS A 103 -5.18 8.89 0.59
C HIS A 103 -3.75 9.17 1.06
N ASN A 104 -3.29 10.39 0.89
CA ASN A 104 -1.97 10.80 1.36
C ASN A 104 -1.91 10.86 2.90
N VAL A 105 -2.97 11.33 3.58
CA VAL A 105 -3.11 11.24 5.03
C VAL A 105 -3.01 9.79 5.49
N PHE A 106 -3.71 8.87 4.83
CA PHE A 106 -3.65 7.45 5.14
C PHE A 106 -2.24 6.88 4.99
N CYS A 107 -1.56 7.17 3.88
CA CYS A 107 -0.18 6.71 3.66
C CYS A 107 0.77 7.24 4.74
N GLN A 108 0.69 8.52 5.08
CA GLN A 108 1.52 9.12 6.14
C GLN A 108 1.21 8.59 7.54
N SER A 109 0.04 7.99 7.75
CA SER A 109 -0.35 7.37 9.03
C SER A 109 0.11 5.92 9.15
N LEU A 110 0.27 5.20 8.03
CA LEU A 110 0.58 3.77 8.02
C LEU A 110 2.00 3.44 7.56
N LEU A 111 2.65 4.34 6.82
CA LEU A 111 4.04 4.21 6.42
C LEU A 111 4.91 5.11 7.27
N ILE A 112 6.20 4.87 7.27
CA ILE A 112 7.12 5.61 8.11
C ILE A 112 7.47 6.94 7.43
N ARG A 113 7.32 8.04 8.16
CA ARG A 113 7.81 9.37 7.77
C ARG A 113 9.25 9.49 8.25
N PRO A 114 10.26 9.44 7.37
CA PRO A 114 11.64 9.55 7.79
C PRO A 114 11.98 11.00 8.20
N GLU A 115 12.89 11.16 9.13
CA GLU A 115 13.45 12.50 9.49
C GLU A 115 14.22 13.10 8.31
N SER A 116 14.88 12.24 7.51
CA SER A 116 15.55 12.63 6.28
C SER A 116 15.29 11.60 5.19
N PHE A 117 14.78 12.05 4.04
CA PHE A 117 14.56 11.21 2.87
C PHE A 117 15.76 11.29 1.93
N ASN A 118 16.46 10.16 1.74
CA ASN A 118 17.59 10.07 0.84
C ASN A 118 17.49 8.84 -0.07
N PRO A 119 16.81 8.95 -1.22
CA PRO A 119 16.62 7.83 -2.14
C PRO A 119 17.93 7.33 -2.79
N LYS A 120 19.00 8.13 -2.78
CA LYS A 120 20.29 7.72 -3.35
C LYS A 120 20.95 6.56 -2.61
N LYS A 121 20.53 6.28 -1.37
CA LYS A 121 21.07 5.17 -0.57
C LYS A 121 20.42 3.83 -0.89
N LYS A 122 19.22 3.84 -1.46
CA LYS A 122 18.43 2.65 -1.79
C LYS A 122 17.58 2.89 -3.03
N ASP A 123 17.16 1.81 -3.63
CA ASP A 123 16.25 1.83 -4.79
C ASP A 123 14.91 2.46 -4.42
N LEU A 124 14.54 3.50 -5.14
CA LEU A 124 13.32 4.26 -4.90
C LEU A 124 12.12 3.61 -5.56
N TRP A 125 11.08 3.36 -4.79
CA TRP A 125 9.76 2.97 -5.27
C TRP A 125 8.90 4.20 -5.57
N ASN A 126 8.06 4.07 -6.61
CA ASN A 126 7.04 5.06 -6.95
C ASN A 126 5.67 4.41 -6.87
N LEU A 127 4.82 4.88 -5.96
CA LEU A 127 3.45 4.42 -5.82
C LEU A 127 2.50 5.52 -6.31
N ARG A 128 1.69 5.22 -7.32
CA ARG A 128 0.64 6.12 -7.82
C ARG A 128 -0.72 5.51 -7.57
N CYS A 129 -1.64 6.30 -6.97
CA CYS A 129 -3.02 5.90 -6.72
C CYS A 129 -3.98 6.93 -7.29
N VAL A 130 -4.76 6.50 -8.30
CA VAL A 130 -5.69 7.36 -9.06
C VAL A 130 -7.08 6.70 -9.07
N PRO A 131 -7.87 6.88 -8.00
CA PRO A 131 -9.19 6.26 -7.86
C PRO A 131 -10.20 6.62 -8.94
N SER A 132 -10.12 7.83 -9.48
CA SER A 132 -11.07 8.30 -10.49
C SER A 132 -10.71 7.88 -11.93
N PHE A 133 -9.54 7.26 -12.12
CA PHE A 133 -9.19 6.66 -13.41
C PHE A 133 -9.87 5.29 -13.55
N VAL A 134 -10.93 5.24 -14.34
CA VAL A 134 -11.71 4.01 -14.56
C VAL A 134 -11.10 3.19 -15.69
N CYS A 135 -10.68 1.97 -15.41
CA CYS A 135 -10.16 1.07 -16.44
C CYS A 135 -11.29 0.50 -17.30
N ASP A 136 -11.04 0.37 -18.60
CA ASP A 136 -11.86 -0.44 -19.51
C ASP A 136 -11.16 -1.81 -19.67
N PRO A 137 -11.75 -2.93 -19.20
CA PRO A 137 -11.15 -4.25 -19.31
C PRO A 137 -10.77 -4.65 -20.73
N LYS A 138 -11.54 -4.22 -21.73
CA LYS A 138 -11.30 -4.55 -23.14
C LYS A 138 -10.09 -3.81 -23.72
N VAL A 139 -9.87 -2.60 -23.25
CA VAL A 139 -8.79 -1.73 -23.72
C VAL A 139 -7.50 -1.95 -22.93
N HIS A 140 -7.62 -2.07 -21.62
CA HIS A 140 -6.49 -2.09 -20.69
C HIS A 140 -6.05 -3.51 -20.30
N GLY A 141 -6.90 -4.53 -20.58
CA GLY A 141 -6.62 -5.92 -20.23
C GLY A 141 -6.70 -6.19 -18.72
N THR A 142 -7.48 -5.36 -18.00
CA THR A 142 -7.81 -5.54 -16.59
C THR A 142 -9.03 -6.43 -16.41
N ASN A 143 -9.27 -6.97 -15.21
CA ASN A 143 -10.44 -7.82 -14.96
C ASN A 143 -11.71 -7.01 -14.68
N SER A 144 -11.55 -5.78 -14.24
CA SER A 144 -12.64 -4.88 -13.89
C SER A 144 -12.28 -3.42 -14.17
N ASP A 145 -13.12 -2.51 -13.69
CA ASP A 145 -12.92 -1.06 -13.77
C ASP A 145 -11.81 -0.51 -12.85
N GLY A 146 -11.17 -1.38 -12.05
CA GLY A 146 -10.04 -1.03 -11.19
C GLY A 146 -8.92 -2.05 -11.29
N THR A 147 -7.71 -1.65 -10.91
CA THR A 147 -6.54 -2.51 -10.94
C THR A 147 -5.49 -2.12 -9.92
N VAL A 148 -4.72 -3.11 -9.46
CA VAL A 148 -3.51 -2.95 -8.66
C VAL A 148 -2.38 -3.66 -9.41
N MET A 149 -1.35 -2.93 -9.80
CA MET A 149 -0.24 -3.47 -10.57
C MET A 149 1.09 -3.18 -9.88
N ILE A 150 1.99 -4.17 -9.88
CA ILE A 150 3.35 -4.03 -9.34
C ILE A 150 4.36 -4.37 -10.44
N ASN A 151 5.29 -3.45 -10.69
CA ASN A 151 6.45 -3.65 -11.54
C ASN A 151 7.70 -3.63 -10.64
N PHE A 152 8.29 -4.79 -10.42
CA PHE A 152 9.46 -4.94 -9.55
C PHE A 152 10.74 -4.41 -10.20
N THR A 153 10.88 -4.59 -11.50
CA THR A 153 12.05 -4.11 -12.26
C THR A 153 12.12 -2.59 -12.26
N GLU A 154 10.99 -1.94 -12.51
CA GLU A 154 10.92 -0.48 -12.54
C GLU A 154 10.62 0.17 -11.19
N LYS A 155 10.38 -0.64 -10.14
CA LYS A 155 10.02 -0.19 -8.79
C LYS A 155 8.81 0.74 -8.78
N LYS A 156 7.76 0.32 -9.48
CA LYS A 156 6.51 1.07 -9.63
C LYS A 156 5.33 0.26 -9.09
N VAL A 157 4.42 0.93 -8.38
CA VAL A 157 3.12 0.42 -7.97
C VAL A 157 2.04 1.34 -8.52
N LEU A 158 1.08 0.79 -9.24
CA LEU A 158 -0.02 1.51 -9.86
C LEU A 158 -1.36 1.00 -9.35
N ILE A 159 -2.19 1.92 -8.82
CA ILE A 159 -3.55 1.62 -8.34
C ILE A 159 -4.52 2.55 -9.05
N LEU A 160 -5.42 1.99 -9.85
CA LEU A 160 -6.39 2.73 -10.65
C LEU A 160 -7.82 2.27 -10.35
N GLY A 161 -8.79 3.17 -10.34
CA GLY A 161 -10.21 2.86 -10.16
C GLY A 161 -10.57 2.30 -8.79
N ILE A 162 -9.69 2.36 -7.81
CA ILE A 162 -9.86 1.80 -6.46
C ILE A 162 -9.60 2.88 -5.42
N ALA A 163 -10.65 3.25 -4.68
CA ALA A 163 -10.55 4.21 -3.59
C ALA A 163 -10.22 3.55 -2.23
N TYR A 164 -10.24 2.23 -2.11
CA TYR A 164 -9.88 1.55 -0.87
C TYR A 164 -8.37 1.71 -0.59
N ALA A 165 -8.03 2.60 0.34
CA ALA A 165 -6.64 2.99 0.64
C ALA A 165 -5.75 1.83 1.12
N GLY A 166 -6.35 0.78 1.69
CA GLY A 166 -5.63 -0.41 2.14
C GLY A 166 -4.86 -1.13 1.02
N GLU A 167 -5.19 -0.90 -0.26
CA GLU A 167 -4.41 -1.44 -1.38
C GLU A 167 -3.01 -0.84 -1.46
N MET A 168 -2.82 0.44 -1.15
CA MET A 168 -1.50 1.08 -1.13
C MET A 168 -0.57 0.40 -0.12
N LYS A 169 -1.02 0.26 1.14
CA LYS A 169 -0.26 -0.46 2.18
C LYS A 169 0.03 -1.89 1.76
N LYS A 170 -0.98 -2.62 1.26
CA LYS A 170 -0.85 -4.04 0.95
C LYS A 170 0.00 -4.31 -0.29
N SER A 171 0.03 -3.40 -1.25
CA SER A 171 0.95 -3.48 -2.38
C SER A 171 2.39 -3.36 -1.93
N MET A 172 2.71 -2.40 -1.06
CA MET A 172 4.05 -2.25 -0.51
C MET A 172 4.43 -3.41 0.43
N PHE A 173 3.48 -3.98 1.16
CA PHE A 173 3.72 -5.23 1.89
C PHE A 173 4.01 -6.39 0.93
N GLY A 174 3.35 -6.45 -0.23
CA GLY A 174 3.66 -7.40 -1.30
C GLY A 174 5.07 -7.20 -1.87
N VAL A 175 5.52 -5.96 -1.98
CA VAL A 175 6.91 -5.63 -2.35
C VAL A 175 7.90 -6.21 -1.34
N LEU A 176 7.66 -6.02 -0.05
CA LEU A 176 8.51 -6.59 0.99
C LEU A 176 8.51 -8.12 0.97
N ASN A 177 7.35 -8.75 0.72
CA ASN A 177 7.25 -10.21 0.60
C ASN A 177 8.09 -10.78 -0.56
N PHE A 178 8.32 -10.00 -1.60
CA PHE A 178 9.16 -10.39 -2.73
C PHE A 178 10.65 -10.14 -2.44
N ILE A 179 10.99 -9.01 -1.82
CA ILE A 179 12.39 -8.57 -1.67
C ILE A 179 13.06 -9.21 -0.45
N LEU A 180 12.38 -9.25 0.70
CA LEU A 180 13.02 -9.61 1.97
C LEU A 180 13.52 -11.05 2.05
N PRO A 181 12.86 -12.06 1.46
CA PRO A 181 13.37 -13.43 1.47
C PRO A 181 14.75 -13.57 0.80
N GLU A 182 15.07 -12.75 -0.21
CA GLU A 182 16.38 -12.70 -0.85
C GLU A 182 17.50 -12.20 0.11
N HIS A 183 17.10 -11.64 1.24
CA HIS A 183 17.99 -11.15 2.29
C HIS A 183 17.87 -11.95 3.59
N ASP A 184 17.37 -13.19 3.52
CA ASP A 184 17.14 -14.06 4.68
C ASP A 184 16.21 -13.45 5.75
N VAL A 185 15.30 -12.56 5.35
CA VAL A 185 14.32 -11.91 6.23
C VAL A 185 12.92 -12.36 5.88
N LEU A 186 12.21 -12.93 6.87
CA LEU A 186 10.83 -13.39 6.71
C LEU A 186 9.84 -12.23 6.98
N PRO A 187 9.15 -11.69 5.97
CA PRO A 187 8.06 -10.74 6.19
C PRO A 187 6.83 -11.44 6.75
N MET A 188 6.22 -10.85 7.78
CA MET A 188 5.10 -11.48 8.47
C MET A 188 3.92 -10.53 8.62
N HIS A 189 2.70 -11.03 8.33
CA HIS A 189 1.45 -10.36 8.66
C HIS A 189 0.98 -10.78 10.05
N CYS A 190 1.60 -10.23 11.07
CA CYS A 190 1.33 -10.54 12.47
C CYS A 190 1.16 -9.26 13.30
N ALA A 191 0.73 -9.41 14.53
CA ALA A 191 0.96 -8.44 15.59
C ALA A 191 2.15 -8.91 16.43
N ALA A 192 2.95 -8.00 16.97
CA ALA A 192 4.11 -8.30 17.78
C ALA A 192 4.08 -7.48 19.07
N ASN A 193 4.47 -8.10 20.17
CA ASN A 193 4.67 -7.43 21.45
C ASN A 193 6.06 -7.78 21.97
N ALA A 194 6.79 -6.77 22.46
CA ALA A 194 8.08 -6.97 23.12
C ALA A 194 7.91 -6.74 24.61
N GLY A 195 8.32 -7.73 25.41
CA GLY A 195 8.37 -7.63 26.87
C GLY A 195 9.55 -6.78 27.35
N GLU A 196 9.54 -6.41 28.62
CA GLU A 196 10.58 -5.58 29.26
C GLU A 196 11.98 -6.22 29.21
N ASN A 197 12.03 -7.54 29.16
CA ASN A 197 13.28 -8.31 29.08
C ASN A 197 13.77 -8.53 27.63
N GLY A 198 13.08 -7.93 26.64
CA GLY A 198 13.42 -8.08 25.23
C GLY A 198 12.91 -9.36 24.57
N ASP A 199 12.12 -10.16 25.27
CA ASP A 199 11.37 -11.28 24.70
C ASP A 199 10.29 -10.76 23.74
N VAL A 200 10.04 -11.49 22.63
CA VAL A 200 9.08 -11.06 21.61
C VAL A 200 8.03 -12.14 21.39
N SER A 201 6.78 -11.76 21.55
CA SER A 201 5.62 -12.58 21.22
C SER A 201 5.01 -12.17 19.89
N LEU A 202 4.76 -13.15 19.00
CA LEU A 202 4.17 -12.95 17.69
C LEU A 202 2.78 -13.57 17.63
N PHE A 203 1.79 -12.79 17.16
CA PHE A 203 0.39 -13.22 17.05
C PHE A 203 -0.01 -13.32 15.58
N PHE A 204 -0.21 -14.55 15.12
CA PHE A 204 -0.63 -14.86 13.75
C PHE A 204 -2.13 -15.14 13.68
N GLY A 205 -2.69 -14.97 12.50
CA GLY A 205 -4.07 -15.31 12.19
C GLY A 205 -4.51 -14.66 10.89
N LEU A 206 -5.64 -15.09 10.37
CA LEU A 206 -6.26 -14.49 9.18
C LEU A 206 -6.67 -13.04 9.42
N SER A 207 -6.99 -12.31 8.34
CA SER A 207 -7.52 -10.96 8.44
C SER A 207 -8.84 -10.97 9.22
N GLY A 208 -9.00 -10.02 10.14
CA GLY A 208 -10.23 -9.92 10.97
C GLY A 208 -10.30 -10.86 12.17
N THR A 209 -9.28 -11.67 12.45
CA THR A 209 -9.26 -12.59 13.63
C THR A 209 -8.98 -11.91 14.96
N GLY A 210 -8.81 -10.59 14.97
CA GLY A 210 -8.62 -9.83 16.21
C GLY A 210 -7.18 -9.79 16.74
N LYS A 211 -6.16 -10.08 15.93
CA LYS A 211 -4.75 -10.00 16.35
C LYS A 211 -4.38 -8.69 17.07
N THR A 212 -4.78 -7.57 16.48
CA THR A 212 -4.52 -6.25 17.06
C THR A 212 -5.39 -6.00 18.29
N CYS A 213 -6.64 -6.45 18.28
CA CYS A 213 -7.52 -6.33 19.44
C CYS A 213 -6.95 -7.08 20.65
N LEU A 214 -6.41 -8.29 20.43
CA LEU A 214 -5.81 -9.09 21.49
C LEU A 214 -4.66 -8.35 22.20
N LEU A 215 -3.84 -7.58 21.45
CA LEU A 215 -2.75 -6.81 22.03
C LEU A 215 -3.21 -5.58 22.85
N TYR A 216 -4.32 -4.96 22.44
CA TYR A 216 -4.73 -3.67 23.03
C TYR A 216 -5.90 -3.78 24.00
N THR A 217 -6.62 -4.90 24.04
CA THR A 217 -7.85 -5.03 24.80
C THR A 217 -7.97 -6.28 25.68
N SER A 218 -6.93 -7.15 25.74
CA SER A 218 -6.97 -8.33 26.59
C SER A 218 -6.39 -8.03 27.97
N ASP A 219 -6.99 -8.60 29.01
CA ASP A 219 -6.51 -8.54 30.40
C ASP A 219 -5.08 -9.11 30.52
N ALA A 220 -4.73 -10.07 29.66
CA ALA A 220 -3.36 -10.60 29.57
C ALA A 220 -2.31 -9.56 29.16
N ALA A 221 -2.70 -8.51 28.41
CA ALA A 221 -1.81 -7.39 28.08
C ALA A 221 -1.68 -6.39 29.24
N ASP A 222 -2.67 -6.30 30.13
CA ASP A 222 -2.65 -5.42 31.31
C ASP A 222 -1.86 -6.06 32.47
N GLU A 223 -1.86 -7.37 32.60
CA GLU A 223 -1.03 -8.08 33.61
C GLU A 223 0.48 -7.93 33.34
N LEU A 224 0.88 -7.67 32.11
CA LEU A 224 2.27 -7.39 31.72
C LEU A 224 2.71 -5.95 31.97
N ARG A 225 1.80 -5.08 32.46
CA ARG A 225 2.07 -3.66 32.80
C ARG A 225 2.21 -3.37 34.29
N SER A 226 2.09 -4.38 35.15
CA SER A 226 2.19 -4.25 36.61
C SER A 226 3.60 -4.56 37.16
#